data_6d9642528098c34d57341b9adf170f64
#
_entry.id   6d9642528098c34d57341b9adf170f64
#
_cell.length_a   1.000
_cell.length_b   1.000
_cell.length_c   1.000
_cell.angle_alpha   90.00
_cell.angle_beta   90.00
_cell.angle_gamma   90.00
#
_symmetry.space_group_name_H-M   'P 1'
#
loop_
_entity.id
_entity.type
_entity.pdbx_description
1 polymer ?
#
loop_
_entity_poly.entity_id
_entity_poly.type
_entity_poly.pdbx_seq_one_letter_code
_entity_poly.pdbx_strand_id
1 'polypeptide(L)'
;MCTSGGGKFVPLKSRVKSLLGEKRKKRAEKVLATVVMGMNLVNVTAPVAALAAAGKTVPAPVQPLRSDGAPLDYAVLPQLADVVDRAIFARAEATDYSGNASVATMVKGDTQTITSGQNGIVSVMSGDVNGAGLQTISSGGTGTVSKMDGGGTQFVSSGGIGTVIDMNGGYQTVYEGGTGKVETMDGLQYISGGVGSVGTMNGPAGQFIYSGGTGMINELNSYQQYVNEGCTGIINIMNTTGTQWISANAVGTVVTLKSGTQLVDDGGTGTIITLDNHDGAGGQIVYSNAIGMIVTMLDGEQYVFKGGSATVVDMSGGTQIVRVSGNGMIETLNGGEQNIMGGGTGLVSTMNSGSQVISSSGTGTVDTLNGGTQTVAGGGNGTVSTMLGGTQVVSRSGKGTVNALNGGTQIVSVGGTSLDTVLNSGGTVYLGSGGNISNITYSGGMQIIDNITSGYDNMTLGSGGTNVTMGIISGAQMSGTIINSGGEQLILNGGTALDTELNGGIMQMSSGGIVSGMTMTGGSMVLENIDGGSFNINGTLTANNAVIDMTDSSVTRPGTP
;
A
#
# COMPACT_ATOMS: atom_id res chain seq x y z
N MET A 1 -8.65 47.16 5.90
CA MET A 1 -9.38 46.68 4.71
C MET A 1 -9.08 45.20 4.55
N CYS A 2 -10.01 44.32 4.94
CA CYS A 2 -9.86 42.88 4.77
C CYS A 2 -10.60 42.51 3.49
N THR A 3 -9.88 41.97 2.52
CA THR A 3 -10.48 41.39 1.31
C THR A 3 -10.71 39.88 1.57
N SER A 4 -11.97 39.50 1.53
CA SER A 4 -12.46 38.12 1.63
C SER A 4 -12.06 37.30 0.40
N GLY A 5 -11.10 36.40 0.52
CA GLY A 5 -10.80 35.41 -0.51
C GLY A 5 -11.82 34.26 -0.48
N GLY A 6 -12.85 34.35 -1.32
CA GLY A 6 -13.81 33.27 -1.53
C GLY A 6 -13.19 32.09 -2.27
N GLY A 7 -12.64 31.12 -1.54
CA GLY A 7 -12.20 29.86 -2.10
C GLY A 7 -13.41 29.06 -2.62
N LYS A 8 -13.55 28.96 -3.94
CA LYS A 8 -14.56 28.08 -4.56
C LYS A 8 -14.29 26.63 -4.17
N PHE A 9 -15.21 26.04 -3.42
CA PHE A 9 -15.22 24.61 -3.16
C PHE A 9 -15.34 23.86 -4.49
N VAL A 10 -14.26 23.23 -4.93
CA VAL A 10 -14.29 22.34 -6.09
C VAL A 10 -14.80 20.98 -5.59
N PRO A 11 -15.92 20.46 -6.14
CA PRO A 11 -16.46 19.19 -5.72
C PRO A 11 -15.43 18.06 -5.84
N LEU A 12 -15.37 17.15 -4.87
CA LEU A 12 -14.46 16.00 -4.81
C LEU A 12 -14.38 15.23 -6.14
N LYS A 13 -15.53 15.10 -6.82
CA LYS A 13 -15.68 14.47 -8.13
C LYS A 13 -14.85 15.13 -9.25
N SER A 14 -14.59 16.43 -9.18
CA SER A 14 -13.77 17.14 -10.18
C SER A 14 -12.26 17.02 -9.89
N ARG A 15 -11.86 16.89 -8.63
CA ARG A 15 -10.46 16.64 -8.24
C ARG A 15 -10.00 15.23 -8.63
N VAL A 16 -10.87 14.22 -8.45
CA VAL A 16 -10.57 12.84 -8.86
C VAL A 16 -10.50 12.72 -10.38
N LYS A 17 -11.34 13.46 -11.12
CA LYS A 17 -11.30 13.47 -12.60
C LYS A 17 -10.02 14.04 -13.20
N SER A 18 -9.34 14.95 -12.53
CA SER A 18 -8.09 15.55 -13.02
C SER A 18 -6.85 14.68 -12.79
N LEU A 19 -6.92 13.71 -11.89
CA LEU A 19 -5.78 12.88 -11.46
C LEU A 19 -5.71 11.51 -12.14
N LEU A 20 -6.78 11.04 -12.74
CA LEU A 20 -6.88 9.67 -13.26
C LEU A 20 -7.15 9.62 -14.78
N GLY A 21 -6.39 8.81 -15.52
CA GLY A 21 -6.63 8.52 -16.94
C GLY A 21 -7.97 7.80 -17.21
N GLU A 22 -8.53 7.93 -18.44
CA GLU A 22 -9.94 7.58 -18.73
C GLU A 22 -10.39 6.14 -18.41
N LYS A 23 -9.52 5.14 -18.51
CA LYS A 23 -9.85 3.75 -18.14
C LYS A 23 -9.91 3.52 -16.63
N ARG A 24 -9.14 4.30 -15.86
CA ARG A 24 -9.11 4.26 -14.39
C ARG A 24 -10.24 5.07 -13.77
N LYS A 25 -10.71 6.12 -14.46
CA LYS A 25 -11.89 6.94 -14.05
C LYS A 25 -13.12 6.09 -13.79
N LYS A 26 -13.42 5.10 -14.64
CA LYS A 26 -14.62 4.24 -14.50
C LYS A 26 -14.58 3.31 -13.28
N ARG A 27 -13.40 2.89 -12.81
CA ARG A 27 -13.25 2.08 -11.58
C ARG A 27 -13.31 2.95 -10.32
N ALA A 28 -12.56 4.07 -10.31
CA ALA A 28 -12.60 5.04 -9.22
C ALA A 28 -13.97 5.73 -9.10
N GLU A 29 -14.66 5.98 -10.23
CA GLU A 29 -16.03 6.52 -10.23
C GLU A 29 -17.05 5.51 -9.66
N LYS A 30 -16.86 4.20 -9.82
CA LYS A 30 -17.71 3.20 -9.14
C LYS A 30 -17.47 3.17 -7.62
N VAL A 31 -16.22 3.20 -7.18
CA VAL A 31 -15.87 3.25 -5.75
C VAL A 31 -16.30 4.58 -5.14
N LEU A 32 -16.02 5.70 -5.83
CA LEU A 32 -16.41 7.04 -5.39
C LEU A 32 -17.93 7.23 -5.40
N ALA A 33 -18.66 6.66 -6.37
CA ALA A 33 -20.13 6.69 -6.40
C ALA A 33 -20.72 5.94 -5.21
N THR A 34 -20.12 4.82 -4.78
CA THR A 34 -20.54 4.08 -3.60
C THR A 34 -20.28 4.88 -2.32
N VAL A 35 -19.13 5.56 -2.22
CA VAL A 35 -18.76 6.38 -1.07
C VAL A 35 -19.54 7.71 -1.03
N VAL A 36 -19.71 8.39 -2.17
CA VAL A 36 -20.44 9.68 -2.25
C VAL A 36 -21.95 9.49 -2.11
N MET A 37 -22.52 8.36 -2.55
CA MET A 37 -23.93 8.04 -2.27
C MET A 37 -24.16 7.75 -0.78
N GLY A 38 -23.19 7.16 -0.07
CA GLY A 38 -23.24 6.99 1.38
C GLY A 38 -23.22 8.31 2.15
N MET A 39 -22.67 9.37 1.57
CA MET A 39 -22.62 10.71 2.19
C MET A 39 -23.92 11.52 2.04
N ASN A 40 -24.83 11.15 1.13
CA ASN A 40 -25.98 12.00 0.79
C ASN A 40 -27.34 11.32 0.89
N LEU A 41 -27.46 10.03 1.15
CA LEU A 41 -28.76 9.37 1.27
C LEU A 41 -28.72 8.17 2.22
N VAL A 42 -29.70 8.11 3.06
CA VAL A 42 -30.19 6.97 3.81
C VAL A 42 -30.61 5.87 2.82
N ASN A 43 -29.76 4.93 2.57
CA ASN A 43 -29.92 3.59 1.97
C ASN A 43 -28.75 3.27 1.02
N VAL A 44 -27.74 2.59 1.53
CA VAL A 44 -26.73 1.96 0.68
C VAL A 44 -26.55 0.51 1.09
N THR A 45 -27.10 -0.36 0.27
CA THR A 45 -26.74 -1.77 0.25
C THR A 45 -26.00 -2.04 -1.04
N ALA A 46 -24.68 -2.22 -1.03
CA ALA A 46 -23.97 -2.93 -2.09
C ALA A 46 -22.51 -3.26 -1.69
N PRO A 47 -22.04 -4.45 -2.01
CA PRO A 47 -20.72 -4.93 -1.63
C PRO A 47 -19.61 -4.40 -2.55
N VAL A 48 -18.45 -4.09 -1.97
CA VAL A 48 -17.21 -3.91 -2.70
C VAL A 48 -16.48 -5.25 -2.71
N ALA A 49 -16.23 -5.79 -3.88
CA ALA A 49 -15.58 -7.07 -4.06
C ALA A 49 -14.06 -6.94 -4.21
N ALA A 50 -13.39 -7.62 -3.36
CA ALA A 50 -12.22 -8.49 -3.47
C ALA A 50 -10.85 -7.99 -3.98
N LEU A 51 -9.82 -8.28 -3.23
CA LEU A 51 -8.68 -9.12 -3.59
C LEU A 51 -7.86 -9.48 -2.34
N ALA A 52 -7.46 -10.72 -2.26
CA ALA A 52 -6.94 -11.42 -1.09
C ALA A 52 -5.46 -11.79 -1.19
N ALA A 53 -4.75 -12.02 -0.24
CA ALA A 53 -4.30 -12.79 0.90
C ALA A 53 -2.84 -12.49 1.32
N ALA A 54 -2.34 -12.70 2.39
CA ALA A 54 -2.10 -13.32 3.65
C ALA A 54 -0.75 -13.04 4.40
N GLY A 55 -0.54 -13.01 5.58
CA GLY A 55 -0.02 -13.16 6.74
C GLY A 55 1.24 -13.29 7.58
N LYS A 56 1.24 -13.04 8.83
CA LYS A 56 1.88 -13.37 10.15
C LYS A 56 2.84 -12.30 10.68
N THR A 57 3.10 -12.25 11.85
CA THR A 57 2.69 -12.17 13.25
C THR A 57 3.20 -10.87 13.84
N VAL A 58 2.31 -10.05 14.32
CA VAL A 58 2.59 -8.84 15.11
C VAL A 58 2.07 -9.13 16.50
N PRO A 59 2.58 -8.52 17.57
CA PRO A 59 1.96 -8.64 18.87
C PRO A 59 0.47 -8.36 18.75
N ALA A 60 -0.32 -9.20 19.42
CA ALA A 60 -1.77 -9.06 19.41
C ALA A 60 -2.16 -7.60 19.67
N PRO A 61 -3.17 -7.06 18.97
CA PRO A 61 -3.66 -5.73 19.25
C PRO A 61 -4.01 -5.67 20.73
N VAL A 62 -3.63 -4.58 21.37
CA VAL A 62 -3.99 -4.33 22.77
C VAL A 62 -5.50 -4.22 22.79
N GLN A 63 -6.19 -5.29 23.20
CA GLN A 63 -7.61 -5.23 23.46
C GLN A 63 -7.85 -4.20 24.56
N PRO A 64 -8.86 -3.36 24.43
CA PRO A 64 -9.22 -2.50 25.55
C PRO A 64 -9.55 -3.36 26.77
N LEU A 65 -8.83 -3.12 27.83
CA LEU A 65 -8.98 -3.84 29.10
C LEU A 65 -10.00 -3.12 29.98
N ARG A 66 -10.73 -3.88 30.78
CA ARG A 66 -11.50 -3.36 31.91
C ARG A 66 -10.54 -2.71 32.92
N SER A 67 -11.09 -1.92 33.82
CA SER A 67 -10.32 -1.30 34.91
C SER A 67 -9.59 -2.31 35.82
N ASP A 68 -9.95 -3.59 35.75
CA ASP A 68 -9.31 -4.72 36.44
C ASP A 68 -8.26 -5.46 35.58
N GLY A 69 -8.00 -5.00 34.35
CA GLY A 69 -7.00 -5.57 33.45
C GLY A 69 -7.47 -6.78 32.63
N ALA A 70 -8.74 -7.17 32.70
CA ALA A 70 -9.29 -8.25 31.89
C ALA A 70 -9.78 -7.76 30.51
N PRO A 71 -9.74 -8.60 29.45
CA PRO A 71 -10.33 -8.26 28.14
C PRO A 71 -11.83 -7.98 28.29
N LEU A 72 -12.34 -6.99 27.57
CA LEU A 72 -13.78 -6.76 27.47
C LEU A 72 -14.43 -7.90 26.68
N ASP A 73 -15.34 -8.61 27.30
CA ASP A 73 -16.18 -9.61 26.63
C ASP A 73 -17.35 -8.90 25.92
N TYR A 74 -17.22 -8.71 24.63
CA TYR A 74 -18.21 -8.01 23.79
C TYR A 74 -19.54 -8.78 23.63
N ALA A 75 -19.57 -10.07 23.93
CA ALA A 75 -20.80 -10.86 23.93
C ALA A 75 -21.79 -10.48 25.07
N VAL A 76 -21.30 -9.77 26.08
CA VAL A 76 -22.09 -9.38 27.25
C VAL A 76 -22.79 -8.03 27.05
N LEU A 77 -22.35 -7.20 26.10
CA LEU A 77 -22.89 -5.84 25.91
C LEU A 77 -24.38 -5.79 25.49
N PRO A 78 -24.90 -6.69 24.63
CA PRO A 78 -26.33 -6.75 24.37
C PRO A 78 -27.15 -7.16 25.61
N GLN A 79 -26.59 -7.98 26.49
CA GLN A 79 -27.23 -8.38 27.76
C GLN A 79 -27.18 -7.25 28.80
N LEU A 80 -26.22 -6.35 28.74
CA LEU A 80 -26.16 -5.15 29.58
C LEU A 80 -27.27 -4.15 29.23
N ALA A 81 -27.62 -4.02 27.94
CA ALA A 81 -28.77 -3.21 27.52
C ALA A 81 -30.09 -3.77 28.11
N ASP A 82 -30.26 -5.09 28.08
CA ASP A 82 -31.42 -5.78 28.66
C ASP A 82 -31.46 -5.72 30.22
N VAL A 83 -30.28 -5.67 30.86
CA VAL A 83 -30.17 -5.52 32.33
C VAL A 83 -30.40 -4.07 32.75
N VAL A 84 -30.01 -3.10 31.95
CA VAL A 84 -30.27 -1.67 32.18
C VAL A 84 -31.78 -1.39 32.05
N ASP A 85 -32.46 -1.99 31.06
CA ASP A 85 -33.92 -1.90 30.91
C ASP A 85 -34.68 -2.44 32.14
N ARG A 86 -34.16 -3.48 32.80
CA ARG A 86 -34.81 -4.08 33.99
C ARG A 86 -34.47 -3.40 35.32
N ALA A 87 -33.32 -2.73 35.42
CA ALA A 87 -32.85 -2.10 36.65
C ALA A 87 -33.49 -0.71 36.91
N ILE A 88 -34.06 -0.06 35.87
CA ILE A 88 -34.62 1.29 35.95
C ILE A 88 -36.01 1.35 36.58
N PHE A 89 -36.75 0.23 36.72
CA PHE A 89 -38.12 0.20 37.21
C PHE A 89 -38.31 0.18 38.75
N ALA A 90 -37.28 0.45 39.54
CA ALA A 90 -37.41 0.40 41.00
C ALA A 90 -36.86 1.66 41.68
N ARG A 91 -37.59 2.79 41.63
CA ARG A 91 -37.54 3.77 42.72
C ARG A 91 -38.71 4.79 42.72
N ALA A 92 -39.23 5.08 43.88
CA ALA A 92 -40.13 6.21 44.16
C ALA A 92 -39.38 7.55 44.06
N GLU A 93 -40.01 8.56 43.49
CA GLU A 93 -39.58 9.95 43.24
C GLU A 93 -38.96 10.23 41.84
N ALA A 94 -39.26 9.43 40.82
CA ALA A 94 -38.96 9.76 39.42
C ALA A 94 -40.05 10.69 38.84
N THR A 95 -39.66 11.78 38.18
CA THR A 95 -40.59 12.63 37.45
C THR A 95 -40.75 12.11 36.02
N ASP A 96 -41.96 11.78 35.61
CA ASP A 96 -42.26 11.40 34.21
C ASP A 96 -42.73 12.62 33.41
N TYR A 97 -41.94 13.01 32.41
CA TYR A 97 -42.26 14.09 31.51
C TYR A 97 -42.79 13.50 30.19
N SER A 98 -44.08 13.58 29.96
CA SER A 98 -44.71 13.05 28.75
C SER A 98 -44.74 14.05 27.58
N GLY A 99 -44.50 13.56 26.38
CA GLY A 99 -44.77 14.25 25.11
C GLY A 99 -43.89 15.45 24.80
N ASN A 100 -44.51 16.55 24.40
CA ASN A 100 -43.84 17.80 23.95
C ASN A 100 -43.21 18.64 25.09
N ALA A 101 -42.73 18.02 26.13
CA ALA A 101 -42.17 18.73 27.27
C ALA A 101 -40.78 19.34 26.96
N SER A 102 -40.59 20.57 27.39
CA SER A 102 -39.26 21.19 27.50
C SER A 102 -38.82 21.11 28.96
N VAL A 103 -37.77 20.35 29.21
CA VAL A 103 -37.28 20.08 30.57
C VAL A 103 -35.90 20.77 30.74
N ALA A 104 -35.79 21.64 31.75
CA ALA A 104 -34.53 22.35 32.03
C ALA A 104 -33.45 21.39 32.51
N THR A 105 -33.78 20.47 33.40
CA THR A 105 -32.81 19.50 33.92
C THR A 105 -33.51 18.17 34.19
N MET A 106 -32.91 17.07 33.73
CA MET A 106 -33.27 15.71 34.11
C MET A 106 -32.13 15.08 34.89
N VAL A 107 -32.46 14.50 36.02
CA VAL A 107 -31.51 13.85 36.94
C VAL A 107 -31.87 12.38 37.12
N LYS A 108 -31.14 11.71 37.96
CA LYS A 108 -31.38 10.32 38.35
C LYS A 108 -32.86 10.01 38.65
N GLY A 109 -33.42 9.11 37.89
CA GLY A 109 -34.81 8.64 38.01
C GLY A 109 -35.82 9.42 37.17
N ASP A 110 -35.51 10.60 36.66
CA ASP A 110 -36.42 11.32 35.76
C ASP A 110 -36.50 10.62 34.40
N THR A 111 -37.70 10.56 33.83
CA THR A 111 -37.95 9.94 32.53
C THR A 111 -38.69 10.91 31.59
N GLN A 112 -38.38 10.85 30.29
CA GLN A 112 -39.19 11.49 29.26
C GLN A 112 -39.47 10.49 28.14
N THR A 113 -40.74 10.25 27.86
CA THR A 113 -41.17 9.37 26.77
C THR A 113 -41.74 10.20 25.62
N ILE A 114 -41.21 10.05 24.41
CA ILE A 114 -41.58 10.81 23.22
C ILE A 114 -42.00 9.82 22.12
N THR A 115 -43.23 10.01 21.63
CA THR A 115 -43.84 9.15 20.61
C THR A 115 -44.25 9.97 19.38
N SER A 116 -44.97 9.36 18.48
CA SER A 116 -45.35 9.92 17.16
C SER A 116 -45.85 11.37 17.22
N GLY A 117 -45.19 12.24 16.43
CA GLY A 117 -45.51 13.65 16.31
C GLY A 117 -45.15 14.51 17.53
N GLN A 118 -44.47 13.95 18.50
CA GLN A 118 -44.03 14.66 19.71
C GLN A 118 -42.58 15.11 19.62
N ASN A 119 -42.28 16.28 20.22
CA ASN A 119 -40.94 16.85 20.35
C ASN A 119 -40.59 17.10 21.80
N GLY A 120 -39.64 16.38 22.34
CA GLY A 120 -39.12 16.56 23.70
C GLY A 120 -37.76 17.23 23.70
N ILE A 121 -37.57 18.22 24.57
CA ILE A 121 -36.29 18.92 24.71
C ILE A 121 -35.84 18.82 26.18
N VAL A 122 -34.57 18.43 26.37
CA VAL A 122 -33.90 18.45 27.67
C VAL A 122 -32.68 19.37 27.56
N SER A 123 -32.63 20.43 28.40
CA SER A 123 -31.47 21.33 28.38
C SER A 123 -30.23 20.68 29.00
N VAL A 124 -30.39 20.04 30.15
CA VAL A 124 -29.32 19.27 30.81
C VAL A 124 -29.84 17.92 31.25
N MET A 125 -29.17 16.86 30.83
CA MET A 125 -29.42 15.50 31.30
C MET A 125 -28.20 15.01 32.07
N SER A 126 -28.35 14.57 33.29
CA SER A 126 -27.26 14.12 34.14
C SER A 126 -27.56 12.82 34.85
N GLY A 127 -26.52 12.14 35.29
CA GLY A 127 -26.60 10.91 36.05
C GLY A 127 -25.28 10.58 36.74
N ASP A 128 -25.34 9.58 37.61
CA ASP A 128 -24.18 8.99 38.26
C ASP A 128 -24.15 7.46 38.06
N VAL A 129 -23.16 6.80 38.64
CA VAL A 129 -23.00 5.33 38.56
C VAL A 129 -24.20 4.54 39.15
N ASN A 130 -25.15 5.21 39.84
CA ASN A 130 -26.31 4.60 40.47
C ASN A 130 -27.64 4.98 39.82
N GLY A 131 -27.62 5.73 38.71
CA GLY A 131 -28.81 6.05 37.92
C GLY A 131 -28.68 7.35 37.11
N ALA A 132 -29.54 7.51 36.13
CA ALA A 132 -29.49 8.55 35.11
C ALA A 132 -30.87 9.19 34.86
N GLY A 133 -30.87 10.39 34.27
CA GLY A 133 -32.03 10.89 33.54
C GLY A 133 -32.19 10.10 32.23
N LEU A 134 -33.41 9.75 31.87
CA LEU A 134 -33.71 8.88 30.73
C LEU A 134 -34.68 9.55 29.74
N GLN A 135 -34.27 9.68 28.49
CA GLN A 135 -35.16 10.06 27.39
C GLN A 135 -35.36 8.86 26.45
N THR A 136 -36.60 8.45 26.25
CA THR A 136 -36.97 7.36 25.32
C THR A 136 -37.77 7.93 24.15
N ILE A 137 -37.35 7.67 22.92
CA ILE A 137 -37.91 8.21 21.69
C ILE A 137 -38.31 7.06 20.77
N SER A 138 -39.54 7.07 20.30
CA SER A 138 -40.07 6.01 19.43
C SER A 138 -41.09 6.55 18.42
N SER A 139 -41.46 5.73 17.45
CA SER A 139 -42.61 5.91 16.56
C SER A 139 -42.74 7.31 15.93
N GLY A 140 -41.65 7.88 15.40
CA GLY A 140 -41.67 9.20 14.77
C GLY A 140 -41.61 10.39 15.73
N GLY A 141 -41.27 10.15 17.00
CA GLY A 141 -40.93 11.21 17.95
C GLY A 141 -39.57 11.83 17.70
N THR A 142 -39.35 13.06 18.12
CA THR A 142 -38.07 13.75 18.07
C THR A 142 -37.63 14.21 19.45
N GLY A 143 -36.47 13.78 19.91
CA GLY A 143 -35.90 14.15 21.20
C GLY A 143 -34.58 14.88 21.06
N THR A 144 -34.42 15.98 21.78
CA THR A 144 -33.17 16.74 21.81
C THR A 144 -32.68 16.89 23.25
N VAL A 145 -31.39 16.58 23.45
CA VAL A 145 -30.66 16.86 24.69
C VAL A 145 -29.59 17.89 24.37
N SER A 146 -29.62 19.08 24.97
CA SER A 146 -28.63 20.10 24.70
C SER A 146 -27.28 19.77 25.33
N LYS A 147 -27.29 19.25 26.56
CA LYS A 147 -26.11 18.79 27.27
C LYS A 147 -26.37 17.50 28.02
N MET A 148 -25.53 16.50 27.81
CA MET A 148 -25.55 15.22 28.51
C MET A 148 -24.29 15.08 29.35
N ASP A 149 -24.42 15.12 30.65
CA ASP A 149 -23.30 15.01 31.60
C ASP A 149 -23.36 13.66 32.36
N GLY A 150 -22.23 13.05 32.56
CA GLY A 150 -22.07 11.85 33.37
C GLY A 150 -22.88 10.64 32.85
N GLY A 151 -23.87 10.16 33.59
CA GLY A 151 -24.63 8.95 33.25
C GLY A 151 -25.91 9.17 32.45
N GLY A 152 -26.24 10.36 31.92
CA GLY A 152 -27.44 10.62 31.12
C GLY A 152 -27.65 9.60 29.99
N THR A 153 -28.91 9.22 29.72
CA THR A 153 -29.18 8.18 28.72
C THR A 153 -30.31 8.58 27.77
N GLN A 154 -30.08 8.41 26.47
CA GLN A 154 -31.08 8.60 25.42
C GLN A 154 -31.25 7.30 24.62
N PHE A 155 -32.46 6.74 24.61
CA PHE A 155 -32.85 5.59 23.79
C PHE A 155 -33.64 6.05 22.57
N VAL A 156 -33.26 5.61 21.39
CA VAL A 156 -33.92 5.94 20.12
C VAL A 156 -34.29 4.65 19.42
N SER A 157 -35.59 4.39 19.32
CA SER A 157 -36.12 3.20 18.67
C SER A 157 -36.85 3.53 17.37
N SER A 158 -37.42 2.53 16.73
CA SER A 158 -37.94 2.58 15.36
C SER A 158 -38.74 3.85 15.05
N GLY A 159 -38.35 4.56 14.00
CA GLY A 159 -38.94 5.82 13.57
C GLY A 159 -38.64 7.03 14.45
N GLY A 160 -37.94 6.87 15.57
CA GLY A 160 -37.54 7.97 16.45
C GLY A 160 -36.28 8.68 15.94
N ILE A 161 -36.16 9.98 16.28
CA ILE A 161 -34.97 10.79 16.00
C ILE A 161 -34.47 11.39 17.32
N GLY A 162 -33.26 11.00 17.72
CA GLY A 162 -32.61 11.50 18.93
C GLY A 162 -31.40 12.38 18.61
N THR A 163 -31.32 13.55 19.19
CA THR A 163 -30.14 14.44 19.04
C THR A 163 -29.57 14.76 20.43
N VAL A 164 -28.24 14.65 20.55
CA VAL A 164 -27.49 15.18 21.69
C VAL A 164 -26.50 16.21 21.11
N ILE A 165 -26.54 17.44 21.62
CA ILE A 165 -25.66 18.50 21.10
C ILE A 165 -24.26 18.38 21.72
N ASP A 166 -24.19 18.29 23.05
CA ASP A 166 -22.93 18.14 23.79
C ASP A 166 -23.04 16.93 24.73
N MET A 167 -22.31 15.87 24.42
CA MET A 167 -22.24 14.66 25.24
C MET A 167 -20.90 14.62 25.97
N ASN A 168 -20.92 15.00 27.24
CA ASN A 168 -19.79 14.95 28.16
C ASN A 168 -19.95 13.76 29.13
N GLY A 169 -19.85 12.56 28.59
CA GLY A 169 -20.22 11.30 29.22
C GLY A 169 -21.68 10.89 28.91
N GLY A 170 -22.14 9.78 29.49
CA GLY A 170 -23.47 9.23 29.23
C GLY A 170 -23.57 8.39 27.96
N TYR A 171 -24.80 8.06 27.57
CA TYR A 171 -25.08 7.04 26.56
C TYR A 171 -26.20 7.47 25.62
N GLN A 172 -25.98 7.30 24.31
CA GLN A 172 -27.05 7.26 23.32
C GLN A 172 -27.13 5.86 22.72
N THR A 173 -28.28 5.20 22.81
CA THR A 173 -28.51 3.89 22.19
C THR A 173 -29.53 4.03 21.07
N VAL A 174 -29.16 3.60 19.88
CA VAL A 174 -30.00 3.68 18.67
C VAL A 174 -30.35 2.27 18.23
N TYR A 175 -31.62 1.92 18.36
CA TYR A 175 -32.14 0.62 17.95
C TYR A 175 -32.57 0.62 16.47
N GLU A 176 -32.96 -0.56 15.99
CA GLU A 176 -33.44 -0.77 14.62
C GLU A 176 -34.49 0.26 14.19
N GLY A 177 -34.25 0.88 13.04
CA GLY A 177 -35.09 1.93 12.46
C GLY A 177 -35.06 3.28 13.20
N GLY A 178 -34.27 3.42 14.25
CA GLY A 178 -34.01 4.70 14.92
C GLY A 178 -32.88 5.48 14.27
N THR A 179 -32.84 6.81 14.46
CA THR A 179 -31.77 7.70 14.03
C THR A 179 -31.24 8.51 15.21
N GLY A 180 -29.97 8.34 15.55
CA GLY A 180 -29.28 9.06 16.61
C GLY A 180 -28.21 10.02 16.07
N LYS A 181 -28.20 11.24 16.57
CA LYS A 181 -27.18 12.23 16.28
C LYS A 181 -26.52 12.73 17.56
N VAL A 182 -25.18 12.80 17.56
CA VAL A 182 -24.40 13.49 18.57
C VAL A 182 -23.52 14.53 17.87
N GLU A 183 -23.55 15.80 18.25
CA GLU A 183 -22.73 16.81 17.61
C GLU A 183 -21.30 16.81 18.15
N THR A 184 -21.14 16.87 19.48
CA THR A 184 -19.84 16.72 20.15
C THR A 184 -19.93 15.56 21.14
N MET A 185 -19.00 14.59 21.05
CA MET A 185 -19.07 13.37 21.83
C MET A 185 -17.80 13.10 22.64
N ASP A 186 -18.01 13.00 23.94
CA ASP A 186 -17.05 12.54 24.95
C ASP A 186 -17.67 11.42 25.81
N GLY A 187 -18.63 10.69 25.26
CA GLY A 187 -19.40 9.59 25.85
C GLY A 187 -19.49 8.40 24.91
N LEU A 188 -20.56 7.60 25.02
CA LEU A 188 -20.72 6.37 24.24
C LEU A 188 -22.00 6.41 23.38
N GLN A 189 -21.85 6.05 22.10
CA GLN A 189 -22.98 5.81 21.22
C GLN A 189 -23.03 4.33 20.83
N TYR A 190 -24.12 3.66 21.14
CA TYR A 190 -24.41 2.27 20.76
C TYR A 190 -25.45 2.25 19.64
N ILE A 191 -25.17 1.58 18.54
CA ILE A 191 -26.06 1.47 17.38
C ILE A 191 -26.38 -0.01 17.16
N SER A 192 -27.63 -0.39 17.37
CA SER A 192 -28.09 -1.77 17.19
C SER A 192 -29.19 -1.82 16.12
N GLY A 193 -28.79 -1.97 14.86
CA GLY A 193 -29.68 -1.99 13.69
C GLY A 193 -30.19 -0.63 13.23
N GLY A 194 -29.84 0.45 13.92
CA GLY A 194 -30.22 1.83 13.58
C GLY A 194 -29.12 2.58 12.83
N VAL A 195 -29.30 3.90 12.72
CA VAL A 195 -28.31 4.83 12.14
C VAL A 195 -27.84 5.83 13.20
N GLY A 196 -26.53 5.87 13.46
CA GLY A 196 -25.93 6.81 14.39
C GLY A 196 -24.92 7.72 13.69
N SER A 197 -24.93 9.00 14.06
CA SER A 197 -23.93 9.96 13.57
C SER A 197 -23.31 10.78 14.69
N VAL A 198 -22.01 11.04 14.58
CA VAL A 198 -21.25 11.89 15.49
C VAL A 198 -20.58 12.99 14.68
N GLY A 199 -20.72 14.25 15.11
CA GLY A 199 -20.02 15.39 14.52
C GLY A 199 -18.53 15.32 14.84
N THR A 200 -18.19 15.52 16.12
CA THR A 200 -16.78 15.47 16.58
C THR A 200 -16.67 14.56 17.80
N MET A 201 -15.72 13.63 17.78
CA MET A 201 -15.39 12.74 18.88
C MET A 201 -14.01 13.08 19.43
N ASN A 202 -13.94 13.54 20.70
CA ASN A 202 -12.70 14.11 21.26
C ASN A 202 -12.09 13.32 22.43
N GLY A 203 -12.88 12.83 23.35
CA GLY A 203 -12.42 12.26 24.61
C GLY A 203 -12.36 10.73 24.62
N PRO A 204 -12.38 10.10 25.79
CA PRO A 204 -12.46 8.65 25.95
C PRO A 204 -13.84 8.13 25.56
N ALA A 205 -14.23 8.45 24.33
CA ALA A 205 -15.52 8.22 23.72
C ALA A 205 -15.49 6.99 22.81
N GLY A 206 -16.65 6.44 22.46
CA GLY A 206 -16.72 5.30 21.54
C GLY A 206 -18.05 5.22 20.80
N GLN A 207 -17.97 4.90 19.50
CA GLN A 207 -19.14 4.50 18.73
C GLN A 207 -19.08 3.00 18.47
N PHE A 208 -20.09 2.26 18.94
CA PHE A 208 -20.17 0.80 18.83
C PHE A 208 -21.37 0.42 17.97
N ILE A 209 -21.12 -0.29 16.87
CA ILE A 209 -22.13 -0.59 15.86
C ILE A 209 -22.37 -2.10 15.84
N TYR A 210 -23.62 -2.51 16.01
CA TYR A 210 -24.08 -3.90 16.09
C TYR A 210 -25.29 -4.16 15.19
N SER A 211 -25.59 -5.43 14.95
CA SER A 211 -26.86 -5.92 14.38
C SER A 211 -27.24 -5.25 13.04
N GLY A 212 -26.29 -5.06 12.15
CA GLY A 212 -26.52 -4.43 10.83
C GLY A 212 -26.67 -2.90 10.88
N GLY A 213 -26.32 -2.27 11.99
CA GLY A 213 -26.36 -0.82 12.15
C GLY A 213 -25.35 -0.09 11.29
N THR A 214 -25.58 1.23 11.12
CA THR A 214 -24.66 2.13 10.40
C THR A 214 -24.22 3.27 11.30
N GLY A 215 -22.91 3.43 11.48
CA GLY A 215 -22.31 4.51 12.26
C GLY A 215 -21.49 5.46 11.41
N MET A 216 -21.65 6.75 11.63
CA MET A 216 -20.89 7.79 10.95
C MET A 216 -20.22 8.72 11.96
N ILE A 217 -18.95 9.06 11.74
CA ILE A 217 -18.22 10.07 12.50
C ILE A 217 -17.65 11.07 11.50
N ASN A 218 -17.95 12.36 11.68
CA ASN A 218 -17.39 13.37 10.81
C ASN A 218 -15.93 13.65 11.17
N GLU A 219 -15.60 13.76 12.45
CA GLU A 219 -14.22 13.98 12.91
C GLU A 219 -13.91 13.13 14.14
N LEU A 220 -12.99 12.17 14.00
CA LEU A 220 -12.49 11.34 15.07
C LEU A 220 -11.10 11.83 15.50
N ASN A 221 -11.02 12.49 16.64
CA ASN A 221 -9.78 13.05 17.19
C ASN A 221 -9.10 12.10 18.18
N SER A 222 -9.86 11.23 18.85
CA SER A 222 -9.31 10.22 19.73
C SER A 222 -10.27 9.07 19.96
N TYR A 223 -9.76 7.96 20.46
CA TYR A 223 -10.50 6.76 20.83
C TYR A 223 -11.04 5.97 19.63
N GLN A 224 -12.26 5.36 19.68
CA GLN A 224 -12.55 4.22 18.81
C GLN A 224 -13.94 4.23 18.19
N GLN A 225 -14.02 3.79 16.93
CA GLN A 225 -15.24 3.28 16.31
C GLN A 225 -15.11 1.77 16.13
N TYR A 226 -16.02 1.01 16.74
CA TYR A 226 -16.12 -0.44 16.57
C TYR A 226 -17.24 -0.81 15.59
N VAL A 227 -16.87 -1.44 14.49
CA VAL A 227 -17.80 -1.91 13.46
C VAL A 227 -17.87 -3.42 13.55
N ASN A 228 -18.91 -3.92 14.21
CA ASN A 228 -19.10 -5.35 14.41
C ASN A 228 -19.69 -6.03 13.17
N GLU A 229 -19.77 -7.36 13.21
CA GLU A 229 -20.19 -8.22 12.10
C GLU A 229 -21.47 -7.72 11.41
N GLY A 230 -21.42 -7.64 10.08
CA GLY A 230 -22.53 -7.18 9.23
C GLY A 230 -22.85 -5.69 9.31
N CYS A 231 -22.04 -4.90 10.00
CA CYS A 231 -22.26 -3.47 10.20
C CYS A 231 -21.43 -2.61 9.25
N THR A 232 -21.80 -1.31 9.18
CA THR A 232 -21.08 -0.31 8.39
C THR A 232 -20.62 0.85 9.26
N GLY A 233 -19.34 1.19 9.18
CA GLY A 233 -18.74 2.35 9.86
C GLY A 233 -18.09 3.31 8.88
N ILE A 234 -18.35 4.62 9.02
CA ILE A 234 -17.76 5.65 8.18
C ILE A 234 -17.13 6.74 9.06
N ILE A 235 -15.92 7.13 8.75
CA ILE A 235 -15.22 8.26 9.36
C ILE A 235 -14.78 9.20 8.26
N ASN A 236 -15.17 10.48 8.31
CA ASN A 236 -14.73 11.44 7.29
C ASN A 236 -13.29 11.87 7.52
N ILE A 237 -12.94 12.24 8.76
CA ILE A 237 -11.56 12.63 9.11
C ILE A 237 -11.15 11.90 10.39
N MET A 238 -10.05 11.19 10.32
CA MET A 238 -9.42 10.58 11.47
C MET A 238 -8.11 11.33 11.78
N ASN A 239 -8.08 11.96 12.94
CA ASN A 239 -6.91 12.70 13.43
C ASN A 239 -6.30 11.96 14.64
N THR A 240 -5.06 12.25 14.95
CA THR A 240 -4.34 11.82 16.16
C THR A 240 -4.41 10.29 16.43
N THR A 241 -4.84 9.84 17.58
CA THR A 241 -4.81 8.43 18.03
C THR A 241 -6.12 7.67 17.78
N GLY A 242 -6.99 8.15 16.87
CA GLY A 242 -8.25 7.49 16.55
C GLY A 242 -8.05 6.08 16.01
N THR A 243 -8.98 5.18 16.30
CA THR A 243 -8.96 3.82 15.78
C THR A 243 -10.34 3.44 15.25
N GLN A 244 -10.38 2.94 14.00
CA GLN A 244 -11.55 2.24 13.49
C GLN A 244 -11.25 0.74 13.48
N TRP A 245 -12.01 -0.03 14.26
CA TRP A 245 -11.91 -1.48 14.31
C TRP A 245 -13.03 -2.12 13.51
N ILE A 246 -12.69 -2.93 12.52
CA ILE A 246 -13.64 -3.58 11.62
C ILE A 246 -13.56 -5.08 11.81
N SER A 247 -14.65 -5.68 12.31
CA SER A 247 -14.75 -7.11 12.55
C SER A 247 -15.15 -7.89 11.29
N ALA A 248 -15.30 -9.19 11.44
CA ALA A 248 -15.70 -10.11 10.37
C ALA A 248 -16.97 -9.65 9.64
N ASN A 249 -16.96 -9.73 8.30
CA ASN A 249 -18.09 -9.33 7.44
C ASN A 249 -18.57 -7.87 7.63
N ALA A 250 -17.82 -7.06 8.35
CA ALA A 250 -18.10 -5.63 8.54
C ALA A 250 -17.41 -4.79 7.46
N VAL A 251 -17.94 -3.59 7.23
CA VAL A 251 -17.37 -2.63 6.28
C VAL A 251 -17.04 -1.33 6.99
N GLY A 252 -15.78 -0.91 6.91
CA GLY A 252 -15.32 0.36 7.44
C GLY A 252 -14.71 1.25 6.37
N THR A 253 -15.05 2.53 6.40
CA THR A 253 -14.46 3.53 5.49
C THR A 253 -13.92 4.71 6.28
N VAL A 254 -12.69 5.10 5.97
CA VAL A 254 -12.10 6.37 6.40
C VAL A 254 -11.85 7.22 5.16
N VAL A 255 -12.41 8.42 5.09
CA VAL A 255 -12.22 9.29 3.92
C VAL A 255 -10.83 9.92 3.94
N THR A 256 -10.43 10.48 5.07
CA THR A 256 -9.08 11.02 5.25
C THR A 256 -8.51 10.53 6.58
N LEU A 257 -7.46 9.75 6.52
CA LEU A 257 -6.68 9.33 7.68
C LEU A 257 -5.40 10.16 7.72
N LYS A 258 -5.29 11.09 8.68
CA LYS A 258 -4.12 11.93 8.92
C LYS A 258 -3.21 11.35 10.00
N SER A 259 -3.79 10.65 10.96
CA SER A 259 -3.11 9.92 12.01
C SER A 259 -4.09 8.91 12.62
N GLY A 260 -3.58 7.92 13.37
CA GLY A 260 -4.41 6.84 13.90
C GLY A 260 -4.43 5.61 13.01
N THR A 261 -5.32 4.66 13.28
CA THR A 261 -5.24 3.33 12.68
C THR A 261 -6.61 2.78 12.29
N GLN A 262 -6.72 2.27 11.06
CA GLN A 262 -7.82 1.40 10.66
C GLN A 262 -7.36 -0.07 10.78
N LEU A 263 -7.97 -0.81 11.69
CA LEU A 263 -7.74 -2.24 11.91
C LEU A 263 -8.83 -3.03 11.20
N VAL A 264 -8.45 -3.87 10.26
CA VAL A 264 -9.37 -4.74 9.51
C VAL A 264 -9.11 -6.17 9.94
N ASP A 265 -10.00 -6.70 10.75
CA ASP A 265 -9.88 -8.04 11.34
C ASP A 265 -10.50 -9.10 10.43
N ASP A 266 -10.34 -10.37 10.80
CA ASP A 266 -10.65 -11.56 9.99
C ASP A 266 -11.98 -11.47 9.22
N GLY A 267 -11.91 -11.43 7.89
CA GLY A 267 -13.07 -11.31 6.99
C GLY A 267 -13.70 -9.91 6.90
N GLY A 268 -13.17 -8.90 7.57
CA GLY A 268 -13.61 -7.52 7.45
C GLY A 268 -13.15 -6.84 6.15
N THR A 269 -13.78 -5.75 5.79
CA THR A 269 -13.39 -4.91 4.63
C THR A 269 -13.16 -3.46 5.06
N GLY A 270 -11.94 -2.99 4.90
CA GLY A 270 -11.54 -1.62 5.25
C GLY A 270 -11.11 -0.80 4.03
N THR A 271 -11.63 0.41 3.91
CA THR A 271 -11.23 1.34 2.84
C THR A 271 -10.75 2.66 3.43
N ILE A 272 -9.62 3.15 2.97
CA ILE A 272 -9.13 4.50 3.20
C ILE A 272 -9.09 5.22 1.84
N ILE A 273 -9.75 6.37 1.72
CA ILE A 273 -9.71 7.13 0.46
C ILE A 273 -8.39 7.91 0.34
N THR A 274 -7.99 8.58 1.41
CA THR A 274 -6.69 9.28 1.46
C THR A 274 -5.98 8.95 2.76
N LEU A 275 -4.82 8.34 2.64
CA LEU A 275 -3.88 8.15 3.75
C LEU A 275 -2.77 9.19 3.63
N ASP A 276 -2.70 10.09 4.60
CA ASP A 276 -1.78 11.22 4.67
C ASP A 276 -1.24 11.35 6.10
N ASN A 277 -0.48 10.34 6.53
CA ASN A 277 -0.03 10.20 7.91
C ASN A 277 1.43 10.63 8.09
N HIS A 278 1.66 11.93 8.14
CA HIS A 278 2.99 12.53 8.29
C HIS A 278 3.67 12.26 9.64
N ASP A 279 2.90 11.90 10.66
CA ASP A 279 3.45 11.66 12.01
C ASP A 279 4.00 10.24 12.20
N GLY A 280 3.94 9.39 11.18
CA GLY A 280 4.54 8.06 11.14
C GLY A 280 3.92 7.01 12.09
N ALA A 281 2.86 7.35 12.81
CA ALA A 281 2.22 6.48 13.77
C ALA A 281 0.81 6.09 13.33
N GLY A 282 0.69 5.02 12.55
CA GLY A 282 -0.60 4.48 12.15
C GLY A 282 -0.75 4.27 10.64
N GLY A 283 -1.94 3.91 10.24
CA GLY A 283 -2.24 3.56 8.86
C GLY A 283 -3.33 2.50 8.79
N GLN A 284 -3.21 1.56 7.86
CA GLN A 284 -4.15 0.44 7.74
C GLN A 284 -3.46 -0.88 8.09
N ILE A 285 -4.08 -1.67 8.95
CA ILE A 285 -3.60 -3.01 9.30
C ILE A 285 -4.65 -4.02 8.86
N VAL A 286 -4.25 -4.92 7.96
CA VAL A 286 -5.12 -5.92 7.34
C VAL A 286 -4.71 -7.31 7.84
N TYR A 287 -5.57 -7.93 8.64
CA TYR A 287 -5.35 -9.25 9.22
C TYR A 287 -5.87 -10.40 8.33
N SER A 288 -5.90 -11.58 8.90
CA SER A 288 -6.31 -12.84 8.26
C SER A 288 -7.65 -12.72 7.51
N ASN A 289 -7.68 -13.15 6.26
CA ASN A 289 -8.86 -13.12 5.38
C ASN A 289 -9.55 -11.74 5.22
N ALA A 290 -8.95 -10.68 5.75
CA ALA A 290 -9.47 -9.32 5.65
C ALA A 290 -9.06 -8.67 4.32
N ILE A 291 -9.82 -7.66 3.92
CA ILE A 291 -9.57 -6.88 2.71
C ILE A 291 -9.32 -5.43 3.08
N GLY A 292 -8.15 -4.91 2.70
CA GLY A 292 -7.79 -3.51 2.85
C GLY A 292 -7.67 -2.80 1.50
N MET A 293 -8.16 -1.58 1.41
CA MET A 293 -7.95 -0.74 0.23
C MET A 293 -7.57 0.69 0.65
N ILE A 294 -6.55 1.22 0.02
CA ILE A 294 -6.19 2.64 0.07
C ILE A 294 -6.27 3.19 -1.34
N VAL A 295 -7.08 4.23 -1.56
CA VAL A 295 -7.21 4.81 -2.91
C VAL A 295 -6.02 5.71 -3.22
N THR A 296 -5.64 6.59 -2.30
CA THR A 296 -4.46 7.46 -2.44
C THR A 296 -3.64 7.38 -1.17
N MET A 297 -2.39 6.98 -1.29
CA MET A 297 -1.42 6.94 -0.22
C MET A 297 -0.33 7.99 -0.46
N LEU A 298 -0.36 9.04 0.34
CA LEU A 298 0.61 10.13 0.29
C LEU A 298 1.78 9.87 1.26
N ASP A 299 1.46 9.29 2.42
CA ASP A 299 2.41 8.89 3.46
C ASP A 299 1.74 7.87 4.40
N GLY A 300 2.49 7.28 5.36
CA GLY A 300 2.02 6.32 6.35
C GLY A 300 2.26 4.86 5.95
N GLU A 301 1.62 3.93 6.64
CA GLU A 301 1.90 2.51 6.49
C GLU A 301 0.64 1.67 6.25
N GLN A 302 0.75 0.67 5.38
CA GLN A 302 -0.23 -0.38 5.23
C GLN A 302 0.42 -1.74 5.52
N TYR A 303 0.01 -2.38 6.59
CA TYR A 303 0.47 -3.72 6.96
C TYR A 303 -0.50 -4.80 6.48
N VAL A 304 0.04 -5.82 5.82
CA VAL A 304 -0.74 -6.96 5.32
C VAL A 304 -0.22 -8.24 5.95
N PHE A 305 -1.06 -8.89 6.73
CA PHE A 305 -0.73 -10.10 7.46
C PHE A 305 -1.45 -11.35 6.91
N LYS A 306 -1.26 -12.47 7.55
CA LYS A 306 -1.66 -13.81 7.09
C LYS A 306 -3.16 -13.95 6.75
N GLY A 307 -3.49 -14.20 5.51
CA GLY A 307 -4.86 -14.32 5.00
C GLY A 307 -5.46 -12.98 4.57
N GLY A 308 -4.83 -11.86 4.91
CA GLY A 308 -5.28 -10.52 4.53
C GLY A 308 -4.83 -10.08 3.13
N SER A 309 -5.57 -9.23 2.51
CA SER A 309 -5.34 -8.70 1.18
C SER A 309 -5.41 -7.20 1.15
N ALA A 310 -4.43 -6.56 0.55
CA ALA A 310 -4.45 -5.12 0.50
C ALA A 310 -4.08 -4.56 -0.87
N THR A 311 -4.81 -3.52 -1.26
CA THR A 311 -4.55 -2.79 -2.50
C THR A 311 -4.33 -1.31 -2.20
N VAL A 312 -3.29 -0.74 -2.77
CA VAL A 312 -3.10 0.70 -2.90
C VAL A 312 -3.28 1.07 -4.38
N VAL A 313 -4.21 1.97 -4.69
CA VAL A 313 -4.46 2.33 -6.09
C VAL A 313 -3.41 3.32 -6.60
N ASP A 314 -3.14 4.37 -5.83
CA ASP A 314 -2.12 5.37 -6.17
C ASP A 314 -1.23 5.65 -4.96
N MET A 315 0.03 5.30 -5.06
CA MET A 315 1.01 5.45 -4.00
C MET A 315 2.06 6.46 -4.40
N SER A 316 2.08 7.60 -3.73
CA SER A 316 3.06 8.68 -3.95
C SER A 316 4.10 8.76 -2.82
N GLY A 317 3.85 8.12 -1.69
CA GLY A 317 4.74 8.01 -0.53
C GLY A 317 4.28 6.94 0.43
N GLY A 318 4.96 6.80 1.57
CA GLY A 318 4.68 5.81 2.60
C GLY A 318 5.15 4.39 2.26
N THR A 319 4.68 3.40 3.01
CA THR A 319 5.15 2.01 2.88
C THR A 319 4.01 1.00 2.95
N GLN A 320 3.92 0.09 1.96
CA GLN A 320 3.11 -1.12 2.05
C GLN A 320 3.99 -2.29 2.48
N ILE A 321 3.72 -2.89 3.64
CA ILE A 321 4.50 -3.97 4.23
C ILE A 321 3.72 -5.27 4.16
N VAL A 322 4.18 -6.19 3.33
CA VAL A 322 3.55 -7.49 3.08
C VAL A 322 4.36 -8.58 3.76
N ARG A 323 3.77 -9.21 4.76
CA ARG A 323 4.46 -10.21 5.60
C ARG A 323 3.82 -11.59 5.51
N VAL A 324 4.63 -12.59 5.72
CA VAL A 324 4.34 -14.04 5.83
C VAL A 324 3.09 -14.51 5.10
N SER A 325 3.22 -14.89 3.85
CA SER A 325 2.16 -15.25 2.90
C SER A 325 1.10 -14.14 2.73
N GLY A 326 1.43 -12.84 2.84
CA GLY A 326 0.68 -11.63 2.57
C GLY A 326 0.58 -11.31 1.07
N ASN A 327 -0.53 -10.72 0.62
CA ASN A 327 -0.71 -10.20 -0.74
C ASN A 327 -0.92 -8.69 -0.69
N GLY A 328 0.05 -7.99 -1.15
CA GLY A 328 -0.05 -6.56 -1.38
C GLY A 328 -0.12 -6.27 -2.87
N MET A 329 -1.02 -5.40 -3.28
CA MET A 329 -1.08 -4.88 -4.64
C MET A 329 -0.95 -3.36 -4.62
N ILE A 330 -0.15 -2.83 -5.51
CA ILE A 330 -0.10 -1.39 -5.82
C ILE A 330 -0.41 -1.25 -7.31
N GLU A 331 -1.45 -0.50 -7.67
CA GLU A 331 -1.76 -0.29 -9.09
C GLU A 331 -0.75 0.68 -9.72
N THR A 332 -0.48 1.81 -9.05
CA THR A 332 0.52 2.79 -9.52
C THR A 332 1.42 3.21 -8.36
N LEU A 333 2.72 2.95 -8.49
CA LEU A 333 3.75 3.39 -7.56
C LEU A 333 4.51 4.58 -8.16
N ASN A 334 4.23 5.77 -7.65
CA ASN A 334 4.86 7.04 -8.03
C ASN A 334 5.90 7.51 -7.00
N GLY A 335 6.00 6.83 -5.87
CA GLY A 335 6.93 7.07 -4.76
C GLY A 335 6.64 6.13 -3.59
N GLY A 336 7.49 6.14 -2.57
CA GLY A 336 7.36 5.23 -1.42
C GLY A 336 7.91 3.82 -1.67
N GLU A 337 7.52 2.87 -0.82
CA GLU A 337 8.09 1.52 -0.83
C GLU A 337 7.03 0.41 -0.66
N GLN A 338 7.13 -0.66 -1.45
CA GLN A 338 6.50 -1.94 -1.14
C GLN A 338 7.54 -2.93 -0.60
N ASN A 339 7.39 -3.35 0.63
CA ASN A 339 8.33 -4.24 1.33
C ASN A 339 7.72 -5.63 1.52
N ILE A 340 8.27 -6.65 0.86
CA ILE A 340 7.74 -8.01 0.81
C ILE A 340 8.70 -8.96 1.51
N MET A 341 8.24 -9.61 2.57
CA MET A 341 9.08 -10.50 3.37
C MET A 341 8.33 -11.72 3.91
N GLY A 342 9.08 -12.73 4.32
CA GLY A 342 8.54 -13.90 5.01
C GLY A 342 7.54 -14.73 4.19
N GLY A 343 7.75 -14.88 2.88
CA GLY A 343 6.83 -15.59 1.98
C GLY A 343 5.60 -14.79 1.57
N GLY A 344 5.58 -13.47 1.80
CA GLY A 344 4.56 -12.57 1.27
C GLY A 344 4.61 -12.47 -0.26
N THR A 345 3.53 -12.04 -0.88
CA THR A 345 3.42 -11.80 -2.32
C THR A 345 3.06 -10.34 -2.58
N GLY A 346 3.79 -9.67 -3.44
CA GLY A 346 3.53 -8.28 -3.82
C GLY A 346 3.44 -8.10 -5.34
N LEU A 347 2.50 -7.29 -5.77
CA LEU A 347 2.38 -6.88 -7.16
C LEU A 347 2.38 -5.35 -7.26
N VAL A 348 3.17 -4.81 -8.16
CA VAL A 348 3.08 -3.43 -8.61
C VAL A 348 2.75 -3.45 -10.09
N SER A 349 1.58 -2.93 -10.48
CA SER A 349 1.18 -2.96 -11.90
C SER A 349 1.99 -1.94 -12.72
N THR A 350 2.21 -0.74 -12.20
CA THR A 350 3.06 0.26 -12.84
C THR A 350 3.93 0.94 -11.80
N MET A 351 5.24 0.82 -11.94
CA MET A 351 6.22 1.54 -11.12
C MET A 351 6.85 2.67 -11.93
N ASN A 352 6.55 3.90 -11.58
CA ASN A 352 7.16 5.09 -12.19
C ASN A 352 8.36 5.59 -11.39
N SER A 353 8.32 5.42 -10.07
CA SER A 353 9.45 5.68 -9.16
C SER A 353 9.23 4.91 -7.84
N GLY A 354 10.06 5.16 -6.80
CA GLY A 354 9.98 4.44 -5.53
C GLY A 354 10.67 3.08 -5.58
N SER A 355 10.31 2.18 -4.66
CA SER A 355 10.98 0.88 -4.54
C SER A 355 10.04 -0.28 -4.21
N GLN A 356 10.37 -1.48 -4.74
CA GLN A 356 9.85 -2.75 -4.26
C GLN A 356 11.02 -3.57 -3.70
N VAL A 357 10.99 -3.87 -2.42
CA VAL A 357 12.03 -4.63 -1.71
C VAL A 357 11.53 -6.03 -1.37
N ILE A 358 12.22 -7.05 -1.85
CA ILE A 358 11.81 -8.44 -1.71
C ILE A 358 12.90 -9.20 -0.95
N SER A 359 12.53 -9.81 0.16
CA SER A 359 13.46 -10.56 1.01
C SER A 359 12.80 -11.77 1.68
N SER A 360 13.60 -12.61 2.35
CA SER A 360 13.12 -13.70 3.20
C SER A 360 12.06 -14.58 2.54
N SER A 361 12.32 -15.10 1.34
CA SER A 361 11.42 -15.91 0.52
C SER A 361 10.14 -15.21 0.05
N GLY A 362 10.08 -13.87 0.10
CA GLY A 362 9.01 -13.09 -0.51
C GLY A 362 9.01 -13.22 -2.04
N THR A 363 7.86 -13.00 -2.65
CA THR A 363 7.71 -12.97 -4.12
C THR A 363 7.14 -11.63 -4.55
N GLY A 364 7.83 -10.92 -5.41
CA GLY A 364 7.42 -9.61 -5.91
C GLY A 364 7.38 -9.58 -7.43
N THR A 365 6.34 -8.97 -7.97
CA THR A 365 6.20 -8.74 -9.41
C THR A 365 6.00 -7.25 -9.69
N VAL A 366 6.66 -6.75 -10.70
CA VAL A 366 6.38 -5.44 -11.30
C VAL A 366 5.96 -5.70 -12.75
N ASP A 367 4.74 -5.35 -13.14
CA ASP A 367 4.29 -5.57 -14.52
C ASP A 367 4.97 -4.60 -15.49
N THR A 368 5.00 -3.31 -15.14
CA THR A 368 5.71 -2.29 -15.94
C THR A 368 6.60 -1.46 -15.04
N LEU A 369 7.91 -1.54 -15.24
CA LEU A 369 8.93 -0.72 -14.57
C LEU A 369 9.37 0.40 -15.50
N ASN A 370 8.86 1.61 -15.28
CA ASN A 370 9.24 2.82 -16.00
C ASN A 370 10.42 3.52 -15.33
N GLY A 371 10.53 3.42 -14.02
CA GLY A 371 11.56 4.01 -13.15
C GLY A 371 11.51 3.43 -11.75
N GLY A 372 12.41 3.86 -10.87
CA GLY A 372 12.54 3.31 -9.52
C GLY A 372 13.35 2.02 -9.47
N THR A 373 13.21 1.27 -8.36
CA THR A 373 14.09 0.11 -8.10
C THR A 373 13.32 -1.08 -7.53
N GLN A 374 13.49 -2.25 -8.15
CA GLN A 374 13.13 -3.53 -7.53
C GLN A 374 14.39 -4.17 -6.94
N THR A 375 14.45 -4.36 -5.63
CA THR A 375 15.56 -5.02 -4.92
C THR A 375 15.16 -6.42 -4.49
N VAL A 376 15.91 -7.42 -4.92
CA VAL A 376 15.68 -8.85 -4.64
C VAL A 376 16.86 -9.41 -3.87
N ALA A 377 16.65 -9.77 -2.62
CA ALA A 377 17.73 -10.25 -1.74
C ALA A 377 17.23 -11.32 -0.75
N GLY A 378 18.11 -11.92 0.03
CA GLY A 378 17.77 -12.81 1.13
C GLY A 378 16.83 -13.97 0.77
N GLY A 379 17.01 -14.59 -0.40
CA GLY A 379 16.17 -15.68 -0.88
C GLY A 379 14.82 -15.26 -1.46
N GLY A 380 14.60 -13.96 -1.71
CA GLY A 380 13.41 -13.45 -2.39
C GLY A 380 13.41 -13.77 -3.89
N ASN A 381 12.22 -13.77 -4.49
CA ASN A 381 12.00 -13.93 -5.93
C ASN A 381 11.37 -12.66 -6.50
N GLY A 382 12.03 -12.02 -7.46
CA GLY A 382 11.54 -10.80 -8.10
C GLY A 382 11.36 -10.98 -9.59
N THR A 383 10.21 -10.57 -10.12
CA THR A 383 9.94 -10.56 -11.56
C THR A 383 9.60 -9.16 -12.02
N VAL A 384 10.18 -8.74 -13.13
CA VAL A 384 9.73 -7.57 -13.88
C VAL A 384 9.23 -8.06 -15.24
N SER A 385 7.94 -7.84 -15.53
CA SER A 385 7.37 -8.31 -16.80
C SER A 385 7.85 -7.48 -17.98
N THR A 386 7.83 -6.15 -17.84
CA THR A 386 8.36 -5.23 -18.86
C THR A 386 9.15 -4.11 -18.17
N MET A 387 10.43 -4.00 -18.47
CA MET A 387 11.31 -2.95 -17.98
C MET A 387 11.59 -1.95 -19.10
N LEU A 388 11.08 -0.74 -18.94
CA LEU A 388 11.29 0.38 -19.87
C LEU A 388 12.33 1.37 -19.33
N GLY A 389 12.59 1.32 -18.03
CA GLY A 389 13.57 2.13 -17.29
C GLY A 389 13.76 1.59 -15.88
N GLY A 390 14.44 2.35 -15.03
CA GLY A 390 14.70 1.96 -13.63
C GLY A 390 15.73 0.84 -13.48
N THR A 391 15.71 0.18 -12.31
CA THR A 391 16.73 -0.82 -11.97
C THR A 391 16.13 -2.03 -11.24
N GLN A 392 16.53 -3.24 -11.62
CA GLN A 392 16.36 -4.43 -10.79
C GLN A 392 17.71 -4.83 -10.18
N VAL A 393 17.83 -4.88 -8.87
CA VAL A 393 19.03 -5.30 -8.15
C VAL A 393 18.84 -6.68 -7.54
N VAL A 394 19.65 -7.65 -7.93
CA VAL A 394 19.58 -9.04 -7.46
C VAL A 394 20.86 -9.41 -6.70
N SER A 395 20.74 -9.75 -5.43
CA SER A 395 21.88 -10.05 -4.57
C SER A 395 21.54 -11.03 -3.43
N ARG A 396 22.52 -11.50 -2.69
CA ARG A 396 22.34 -12.26 -1.43
C ARG A 396 21.31 -13.38 -1.51
N SER A 397 21.49 -14.33 -2.43
CA SER A 397 20.57 -15.44 -2.72
C SER A 397 19.22 -15.06 -3.31
N GLY A 398 19.03 -13.80 -3.70
CA GLY A 398 17.86 -13.35 -4.45
C GLY A 398 17.83 -13.94 -5.85
N LYS A 399 16.63 -14.14 -6.40
CA LYS A 399 16.40 -14.58 -7.78
C LYS A 399 15.58 -13.53 -8.51
N GLY A 400 16.13 -13.01 -9.61
CA GLY A 400 15.51 -11.96 -10.41
C GLY A 400 15.23 -12.46 -11.83
N THR A 401 14.07 -12.10 -12.37
CA THR A 401 13.69 -12.33 -13.76
C THR A 401 13.25 -11.02 -14.39
N VAL A 402 13.65 -10.76 -15.63
CA VAL A 402 13.11 -9.66 -16.44
C VAL A 402 12.64 -10.24 -17.77
N ASN A 403 11.32 -10.38 -17.95
CA ASN A 403 10.77 -11.01 -19.16
C ASN A 403 11.00 -10.19 -20.43
N ALA A 404 11.06 -8.84 -20.30
CA ALA A 404 11.42 -7.96 -21.42
C ALA A 404 12.18 -6.73 -20.88
N LEU A 405 13.50 -6.74 -21.00
CA LEU A 405 14.39 -5.63 -20.64
C LEU A 405 14.58 -4.73 -21.87
N ASN A 406 13.66 -3.79 -22.07
CA ASN A 406 13.64 -2.86 -23.22
C ASN A 406 14.39 -1.55 -22.91
N GLY A 407 14.68 -1.29 -21.64
CA GLY A 407 15.42 -0.13 -21.11
C GLY A 407 15.72 -0.33 -19.64
N GLY A 408 16.54 0.54 -19.05
CA GLY A 408 16.97 0.40 -17.65
C GLY A 408 18.05 -0.67 -17.46
N THR A 409 18.26 -1.07 -16.19
CA THR A 409 19.40 -1.94 -15.85
C THR A 409 19.01 -3.05 -14.87
N GLN A 410 19.36 -4.29 -15.19
CA GLN A 410 19.37 -5.38 -14.22
C GLN A 410 20.80 -5.54 -13.66
N ILE A 411 20.96 -5.42 -12.35
CA ILE A 411 22.25 -5.58 -11.65
C ILE A 411 22.22 -6.88 -10.86
N VAL A 412 23.13 -7.79 -11.18
CA VAL A 412 23.28 -9.08 -10.50
C VAL A 412 24.62 -9.10 -9.78
N SER A 413 24.64 -9.21 -8.48
CA SER A 413 25.84 -9.15 -7.65
C SER A 413 25.83 -10.19 -6.53
N VAL A 414 26.86 -10.26 -5.77
CA VAL A 414 27.19 -11.25 -4.72
C VAL A 414 26.04 -12.15 -4.25
N GLY A 415 26.04 -13.39 -4.75
CA GLY A 415 25.05 -14.42 -4.41
C GLY A 415 23.67 -14.23 -5.05
N GLY A 416 23.47 -13.21 -5.88
CA GLY A 416 22.26 -13.03 -6.69
C GLY A 416 22.25 -13.93 -7.92
N THR A 417 21.08 -14.31 -8.39
CA THR A 417 20.90 -15.08 -9.65
C THR A 417 19.85 -14.42 -10.52
N SER A 418 20.21 -14.07 -11.75
CA SER A 418 19.25 -13.72 -12.79
C SER A 418 18.75 -15.00 -13.49
N LEU A 419 17.44 -15.10 -13.67
CA LEU A 419 16.77 -16.23 -14.33
C LEU A 419 16.00 -15.71 -15.55
N ASP A 420 16.12 -16.42 -16.68
CA ASP A 420 15.25 -16.25 -17.86
C ASP A 420 15.06 -14.78 -18.31
N THR A 421 16.12 -13.96 -18.28
CA THR A 421 16.05 -12.56 -18.68
C THR A 421 16.12 -12.42 -20.23
N VAL A 422 15.16 -11.68 -20.80
CA VAL A 422 15.18 -11.31 -22.22
C VAL A 422 15.74 -9.90 -22.36
N LEU A 423 16.97 -9.78 -22.84
CA LEU A 423 17.67 -8.52 -23.07
C LEU A 423 17.39 -7.98 -24.46
N ASN A 424 16.65 -6.88 -24.53
CA ASN A 424 16.31 -6.19 -25.77
C ASN A 424 17.15 -4.92 -25.96
N SER A 425 17.06 -4.33 -27.16
CA SER A 425 17.74 -3.07 -27.46
C SER A 425 17.35 -1.95 -26.48
N GLY A 426 18.35 -1.30 -25.86
CA GLY A 426 18.19 -0.27 -24.84
C GLY A 426 18.29 -0.77 -23.39
N GLY A 427 18.16 -2.08 -23.14
CA GLY A 427 18.39 -2.67 -21.84
C GLY A 427 19.86 -2.91 -21.52
N THR A 428 20.20 -2.95 -20.24
CA THR A 428 21.55 -3.30 -19.75
C THR A 428 21.47 -4.37 -18.66
N VAL A 429 22.27 -5.41 -18.78
CA VAL A 429 22.52 -6.37 -17.69
C VAL A 429 23.95 -6.15 -17.17
N TYR A 430 24.07 -5.78 -15.90
CA TYR A 430 25.35 -5.68 -15.21
C TYR A 430 25.54 -6.88 -14.30
N LEU A 431 26.59 -7.64 -14.56
CA LEU A 431 26.97 -8.80 -13.76
C LEU A 431 28.25 -8.50 -12.98
N GLY A 432 28.11 -8.26 -11.69
CA GLY A 432 29.20 -8.02 -10.76
C GLY A 432 29.69 -9.28 -10.08
N SER A 433 30.83 -9.16 -9.39
CA SER A 433 31.49 -10.26 -8.68
C SER A 433 30.54 -11.08 -7.82
N GLY A 434 30.57 -12.41 -7.96
CA GLY A 434 29.74 -13.36 -7.23
C GLY A 434 28.26 -13.37 -7.62
N GLY A 435 27.86 -12.67 -8.65
CA GLY A 435 26.56 -12.81 -9.30
C GLY A 435 26.53 -14.02 -10.23
N ASN A 436 25.34 -14.50 -10.56
CA ASN A 436 25.11 -15.58 -11.51
C ASN A 436 23.99 -15.26 -12.47
N ILE A 437 24.11 -15.65 -13.73
CA ILE A 437 23.05 -15.59 -14.73
C ILE A 437 22.75 -17.00 -15.21
N SER A 438 21.48 -17.38 -15.18
CA SER A 438 20.97 -18.64 -15.72
C SER A 438 19.91 -18.29 -16.76
N ASN A 439 20.17 -18.61 -18.00
CA ASN A 439 19.35 -18.29 -19.17
C ASN A 439 19.16 -16.77 -19.40
N ILE A 440 19.92 -16.22 -20.32
CA ILE A 440 19.67 -14.90 -20.90
C ILE A 440 19.39 -15.07 -22.40
N THR A 441 18.32 -14.46 -22.87
CA THR A 441 18.01 -14.39 -24.31
C THR A 441 18.39 -13.01 -24.83
N TYR A 442 19.27 -12.98 -25.79
CA TYR A 442 19.74 -11.74 -26.42
C TYR A 442 18.88 -11.40 -27.64
N SER A 443 18.20 -10.28 -27.60
CA SER A 443 17.49 -9.66 -28.73
C SER A 443 18.00 -8.23 -29.00
N GLY A 444 19.13 -7.85 -28.40
CA GLY A 444 19.78 -6.55 -28.43
C GLY A 444 20.33 -6.18 -27.06
N GLY A 445 20.64 -4.90 -26.84
CA GLY A 445 21.07 -4.37 -25.56
C GLY A 445 22.54 -4.60 -25.21
N MET A 446 22.86 -4.35 -23.93
CA MET A 446 24.25 -4.43 -23.44
C MET A 446 24.36 -5.35 -22.23
N GLN A 447 25.32 -6.24 -22.19
CA GLN A 447 25.73 -6.95 -20.99
C GLN A 447 27.13 -6.48 -20.56
N ILE A 448 27.32 -6.17 -19.30
CA ILE A 448 28.59 -5.82 -18.67
C ILE A 448 28.97 -6.91 -17.69
N ILE A 449 30.20 -7.45 -17.80
CA ILE A 449 30.75 -8.45 -16.89
C ILE A 449 31.92 -7.81 -16.14
N ASP A 450 31.81 -7.82 -14.80
CA ASP A 450 32.75 -7.18 -13.89
C ASP A 450 33.33 -8.19 -12.90
N ASN A 451 34.64 -8.34 -12.88
CA ASN A 451 35.41 -9.15 -11.95
C ASN A 451 34.92 -10.63 -11.83
N ILE A 452 34.67 -11.27 -12.98
CA ILE A 452 34.24 -12.68 -13.07
C ILE A 452 35.20 -13.42 -14.01
N THR A 453 35.78 -14.51 -13.55
CA THR A 453 36.83 -15.27 -14.23
C THR A 453 36.39 -16.61 -14.83
N SER A 454 35.10 -16.98 -14.69
CA SER A 454 34.57 -18.25 -15.22
C SER A 454 33.05 -18.25 -15.35
N GLY A 455 32.52 -19.11 -16.21
CA GLY A 455 31.09 -19.35 -16.38
C GLY A 455 30.43 -18.62 -17.54
N TYR A 456 31.16 -17.85 -18.34
CA TYR A 456 30.68 -17.13 -19.53
C TYR A 456 31.49 -17.50 -20.76
N ASP A 457 31.88 -18.76 -20.88
CA ASP A 457 32.65 -19.27 -22.00
C ASP A 457 31.71 -19.71 -23.15
N ASN A 458 32.22 -19.65 -24.38
CA ASN A 458 31.58 -20.09 -25.63
C ASN A 458 30.25 -19.32 -25.95
N MET A 459 30.19 -18.05 -25.64
CA MET A 459 29.04 -17.21 -26.00
C MET A 459 29.06 -16.80 -27.48
N THR A 460 27.86 -16.68 -28.08
CA THR A 460 27.69 -16.18 -29.44
C THR A 460 26.97 -14.83 -29.42
N LEU A 461 27.59 -13.78 -29.93
CA LEU A 461 27.07 -12.44 -30.06
C LEU A 461 26.64 -12.17 -31.49
N GLY A 462 25.57 -11.44 -31.73
CA GLY A 462 25.13 -11.01 -33.06
C GLY A 462 24.53 -12.09 -33.93
N SER A 463 24.00 -13.17 -33.40
CA SER A 463 23.30 -14.19 -34.19
C SER A 463 21.95 -13.68 -34.71
N GLY A 464 21.68 -13.83 -36.01
CA GLY A 464 20.40 -13.44 -36.62
C GLY A 464 20.18 -11.94 -36.80
N GLY A 465 21.25 -11.13 -36.87
CA GLY A 465 21.15 -9.68 -37.05
C GLY A 465 20.84 -8.88 -35.79
N THR A 466 21.00 -9.49 -34.63
CA THR A 466 20.73 -8.89 -33.32
C THR A 466 21.93 -8.05 -32.86
N ASN A 467 21.74 -6.78 -32.60
CA ASN A 467 22.77 -5.91 -32.03
C ASN A 467 22.93 -6.16 -30.54
N VAL A 468 23.93 -6.92 -30.15
CA VAL A 468 24.29 -7.22 -28.77
C VAL A 468 25.67 -6.73 -28.45
N THR A 469 25.79 -5.87 -27.43
CA THR A 469 27.08 -5.39 -26.94
C THR A 469 27.45 -6.08 -25.63
N MET A 470 28.66 -6.62 -25.53
CA MET A 470 29.17 -7.22 -24.30
C MET A 470 30.41 -6.52 -23.81
N GLY A 471 30.36 -5.93 -22.63
CA GLY A 471 31.49 -5.28 -21.97
C GLY A 471 32.19 -6.20 -20.96
N ILE A 472 33.51 -6.31 -21.04
CA ILE A 472 34.37 -7.05 -20.10
C ILE A 472 35.25 -6.06 -19.37
N ILE A 473 35.14 -5.96 -18.05
CA ILE A 473 35.82 -4.94 -17.23
C ILE A 473 36.48 -5.54 -15.97
N SER A 474 37.37 -4.80 -15.35
CA SER A 474 37.84 -4.97 -13.96
C SER A 474 38.26 -6.41 -13.58
N GLY A 475 39.05 -7.06 -14.36
CA GLY A 475 39.54 -8.43 -14.09
C GLY A 475 38.58 -9.54 -14.51
N ALA A 476 37.47 -9.22 -15.19
CA ALA A 476 36.63 -10.23 -15.81
C ALA A 476 37.35 -10.93 -16.98
N GLN A 477 37.06 -12.23 -17.14
CA GLN A 477 37.62 -13.05 -18.22
C GLN A 477 36.52 -13.80 -18.94
N MET A 478 36.59 -13.81 -20.28
CA MET A 478 35.74 -14.62 -21.15
C MET A 478 36.56 -15.43 -22.10
N SER A 479 36.13 -16.66 -22.43
CA SER A 479 36.81 -17.55 -23.37
C SER A 479 35.84 -18.09 -24.42
N GLY A 480 36.33 -18.31 -25.64
CA GLY A 480 35.57 -18.94 -26.74
C GLY A 480 34.42 -18.09 -27.29
N THR A 481 34.42 -16.79 -27.13
CA THR A 481 33.36 -15.93 -27.65
C THR A 481 33.34 -15.89 -29.17
N ILE A 482 32.16 -16.09 -29.77
CA ILE A 482 31.96 -15.95 -31.24
C ILE A 482 31.19 -14.65 -31.47
N ILE A 483 31.77 -13.74 -32.29
CA ILE A 483 31.20 -12.43 -32.57
C ILE A 483 30.79 -12.38 -34.05
N ASN A 484 29.50 -12.57 -34.32
CA ASN A 484 28.92 -12.49 -35.66
C ASN A 484 28.47 -11.05 -35.99
N SER A 485 28.00 -10.85 -37.23
CA SER A 485 27.44 -9.55 -37.65
C SER A 485 26.34 -9.06 -36.70
N GLY A 486 26.46 -7.81 -36.24
CA GLY A 486 25.60 -7.21 -35.21
C GLY A 486 26.04 -7.45 -33.76
N GLY A 487 27.00 -8.37 -33.52
CA GLY A 487 27.62 -8.53 -32.21
C GLY A 487 28.75 -7.54 -31.97
N GLU A 488 28.90 -7.10 -30.74
CA GLU A 488 29.97 -6.22 -30.29
C GLU A 488 30.53 -6.70 -28.95
N GLN A 489 31.87 -6.79 -28.86
CA GLN A 489 32.56 -7.07 -27.60
C GLN A 489 33.50 -5.90 -27.25
N LEU A 490 33.28 -5.31 -26.08
CA LEU A 490 34.10 -4.24 -25.53
C LEU A 490 35.02 -4.81 -24.45
N ILE A 491 36.31 -4.72 -24.64
CA ILE A 491 37.31 -5.15 -23.66
C ILE A 491 37.91 -3.89 -23.03
N LEU A 492 37.46 -3.57 -21.84
CA LEU A 492 37.85 -2.38 -21.12
C LEU A 492 39.01 -2.67 -20.17
N ASN A 493 39.46 -1.65 -19.45
CA ASN A 493 40.61 -1.76 -18.55
C ASN A 493 40.44 -2.92 -17.54
N GLY A 494 41.41 -3.84 -17.54
CA GLY A 494 41.43 -5.05 -16.70
C GLY A 494 40.59 -6.22 -17.21
N GLY A 495 39.82 -6.07 -18.29
CA GLY A 495 39.08 -7.15 -18.93
C GLY A 495 39.99 -8.05 -19.78
N THR A 496 39.66 -9.34 -19.90
CA THR A 496 40.43 -10.32 -20.68
C THR A 496 39.48 -11.14 -21.56
N ALA A 497 39.78 -11.17 -22.87
CA ALA A 497 39.13 -12.05 -23.84
C ALA A 497 40.10 -13.13 -24.33
N LEU A 498 39.70 -14.40 -24.25
CA LEU A 498 40.48 -15.55 -24.67
C LEU A 498 39.78 -16.28 -25.81
N ASP A 499 40.54 -16.80 -26.75
CA ASP A 499 40.09 -17.68 -27.84
C ASP A 499 38.83 -17.16 -28.56
N THR A 500 38.78 -15.85 -28.83
CA THR A 500 37.62 -15.18 -29.46
C THR A 500 37.64 -15.38 -30.97
N GLU A 501 36.48 -15.73 -31.55
CA GLU A 501 36.26 -15.84 -32.99
C GLU A 501 35.43 -14.65 -33.50
N LEU A 502 36.00 -13.79 -34.34
CA LEU A 502 35.32 -12.62 -34.91
C LEU A 502 34.90 -12.91 -36.36
N ASN A 503 33.58 -13.10 -36.58
CA ASN A 503 32.99 -13.55 -37.85
C ASN A 503 32.13 -12.46 -38.54
N GLY A 504 32.41 -11.19 -38.35
CA GLY A 504 31.67 -10.11 -38.99
C GLY A 504 31.08 -9.06 -38.04
N GLY A 505 31.28 -9.20 -36.72
CA GLY A 505 30.94 -8.20 -35.72
C GLY A 505 32.07 -7.19 -35.44
N ILE A 506 32.06 -6.60 -34.26
CA ILE A 506 33.01 -5.60 -33.79
C ILE A 506 33.64 -6.07 -32.47
N MET A 507 34.97 -6.04 -32.39
CA MET A 507 35.69 -6.08 -31.13
C MET A 507 36.34 -4.74 -30.87
N GLN A 508 36.03 -4.11 -29.76
CA GLN A 508 36.65 -2.87 -29.35
C GLN A 508 37.46 -3.10 -28.08
N MET A 509 38.71 -2.70 -28.08
CA MET A 509 39.64 -2.87 -26.97
C MET A 509 40.19 -1.53 -26.52
N SER A 510 39.99 -1.20 -25.25
CA SER A 510 40.55 -0.01 -24.62
C SER A 510 41.87 -0.31 -23.91
N SER A 511 42.62 0.75 -23.56
CA SER A 511 43.86 0.65 -22.79
C SER A 511 43.72 -0.24 -21.55
N GLY A 512 44.63 -1.18 -21.32
CA GLY A 512 44.62 -2.13 -20.20
C GLY A 512 43.76 -3.37 -20.43
N GLY A 513 43.06 -3.51 -21.55
CA GLY A 513 42.40 -4.75 -21.96
C GLY A 513 43.42 -5.80 -22.46
N ILE A 514 43.08 -7.08 -22.38
CA ILE A 514 43.90 -8.21 -22.82
C ILE A 514 43.10 -9.09 -23.77
N VAL A 515 43.68 -9.43 -24.90
CA VAL A 515 43.17 -10.41 -25.86
C VAL A 515 44.22 -11.49 -26.11
N SER A 516 43.82 -12.76 -26.11
CA SER A 516 44.69 -13.88 -26.38
C SER A 516 43.95 -14.97 -27.17
N GLY A 517 44.62 -15.55 -28.21
CA GLY A 517 44.05 -16.65 -29.00
C GLY A 517 42.94 -16.23 -29.96
N MET A 518 42.96 -15.00 -30.49
CA MET A 518 41.88 -14.49 -31.35
C MET A 518 41.97 -15.00 -32.78
N THR A 519 40.84 -15.36 -33.37
CA THR A 519 40.69 -15.67 -34.81
C THR A 519 39.70 -14.69 -35.45
N MET A 520 40.09 -14.07 -36.57
CA MET A 520 39.23 -13.15 -37.33
C MET A 520 38.98 -13.73 -38.72
N THR A 521 37.71 -14.02 -39.03
CA THR A 521 37.27 -14.43 -40.37
C THR A 521 36.50 -13.34 -41.10
N GLY A 522 36.12 -12.27 -40.38
CA GLY A 522 35.48 -11.06 -40.87
C GLY A 522 35.26 -10.08 -39.71
N GLY A 523 34.69 -8.91 -40.00
CA GLY A 523 34.40 -7.89 -38.99
C GLY A 523 35.54 -6.91 -38.74
N SER A 524 35.46 -6.18 -37.63
CA SER A 524 36.43 -5.12 -37.29
C SER A 524 36.93 -5.26 -35.87
N MET A 525 38.22 -5.14 -35.67
CA MET A 525 38.84 -4.90 -34.38
C MET A 525 39.25 -3.44 -34.25
N VAL A 526 38.74 -2.74 -33.27
CA VAL A 526 39.05 -1.33 -32.99
C VAL A 526 39.91 -1.23 -31.75
N LEU A 527 41.06 -0.57 -31.85
CA LEU A 527 41.95 -0.32 -30.72
C LEU A 527 41.89 1.15 -30.33
N GLU A 528 41.41 1.42 -29.14
CA GLU A 528 41.33 2.78 -28.59
C GLU A 528 42.33 2.97 -27.47
N ASN A 529 43.29 3.88 -27.66
CA ASN A 529 44.21 4.28 -26.61
C ASN A 529 43.81 5.63 -26.00
N ILE A 530 43.16 5.58 -24.88
CA ILE A 530 42.79 6.76 -24.09
C ILE A 530 43.85 6.85 -22.98
N ASP A 531 44.81 7.73 -23.00
CA ASP A 531 45.79 8.00 -21.94
C ASP A 531 47.14 7.22 -22.01
N GLY A 532 47.62 6.85 -23.17
CA GLY A 532 48.98 6.28 -23.32
C GLY A 532 49.18 4.88 -22.71
N GLY A 533 48.10 4.13 -22.53
CA GLY A 533 48.12 2.73 -22.08
C GLY A 533 48.64 1.76 -23.15
N SER A 534 48.85 0.50 -22.78
CA SER A 534 49.27 -0.56 -23.68
C SER A 534 48.14 -1.56 -23.95
N PHE A 535 48.07 -2.05 -25.19
CA PHE A 535 47.26 -3.17 -25.59
C PHE A 535 48.08 -4.46 -25.50
N ASN A 536 47.50 -5.51 -24.91
CA ASN A 536 48.12 -6.82 -24.87
C ASN A 536 47.34 -7.80 -25.75
N ILE A 537 47.90 -8.15 -26.90
CA ILE A 537 47.41 -9.21 -27.78
C ILE A 537 48.38 -10.38 -27.66
N ASN A 538 48.02 -11.41 -26.90
CA ASN A 538 48.86 -12.58 -26.68
C ASN A 538 48.47 -13.72 -27.64
N GLY A 539 49.44 -14.40 -28.23
CA GLY A 539 49.21 -15.52 -29.13
C GLY A 539 49.15 -15.12 -30.61
N THR A 540 48.53 -15.95 -31.44
CA THR A 540 48.45 -15.75 -32.89
C THR A 540 47.17 -15.06 -33.29
N LEU A 541 47.26 -13.91 -33.91
CA LEU A 541 46.13 -13.23 -34.55
C LEU A 541 46.06 -13.69 -36.02
N THR A 542 45.06 -14.47 -36.39
CA THR A 542 44.78 -14.87 -37.76
C THR A 542 43.65 -14.01 -38.31
N ALA A 543 43.93 -13.17 -39.30
CA ALA A 543 42.96 -12.25 -39.89
C ALA A 543 42.75 -12.57 -41.38
N ASN A 544 41.48 -12.93 -41.74
CA ASN A 544 41.03 -13.10 -43.12
C ASN A 544 39.84 -12.19 -43.39
N ASN A 545 39.93 -11.29 -44.37
CA ASN A 545 38.85 -10.33 -44.70
C ASN A 545 38.37 -9.47 -43.52
N ALA A 546 39.26 -9.12 -42.62
CA ALA A 546 38.98 -8.36 -41.42
C ALA A 546 39.72 -7.03 -41.39
N VAL A 547 39.18 -6.05 -40.67
CA VAL A 547 39.76 -4.72 -40.50
C VAL A 547 40.28 -4.58 -39.08
N ILE A 548 41.56 -4.14 -38.94
CA ILE A 548 42.12 -3.68 -37.67
C ILE A 548 42.22 -2.16 -37.76
N ASP A 549 41.38 -1.47 -37.03
CA ASP A 549 41.38 0.00 -36.97
C ASP A 549 42.12 0.48 -35.71
N MET A 550 43.10 1.35 -35.91
CA MET A 550 43.85 1.98 -34.83
C MET A 550 43.56 3.48 -34.87
N THR A 551 42.57 3.87 -34.14
CA THR A 551 42.02 5.25 -34.14
C THR A 551 42.88 6.27 -33.41
N ASP A 552 43.92 5.83 -32.65
CA ASP A 552 44.87 6.73 -31.98
C ASP A 552 46.26 6.78 -32.65
N SER A 553 46.73 7.98 -32.90
CA SER A 553 48.04 8.25 -33.52
C SER A 553 49.23 7.89 -32.63
N SER A 554 49.03 7.48 -31.38
CA SER A 554 50.11 7.11 -30.44
C SER A 554 50.56 5.64 -30.56
N VAL A 555 49.88 4.82 -31.35
CA VAL A 555 50.26 3.41 -31.56
C VAL A 555 51.46 3.32 -32.51
N THR A 556 52.66 3.16 -31.95
CA THR A 556 53.85 2.84 -32.74
C THR A 556 53.73 1.41 -33.29
N ARG A 557 53.62 1.26 -34.61
CA ARG A 557 53.76 -0.05 -35.29
C ARG A 557 55.05 -0.72 -34.84
N PRO A 558 55.04 -1.99 -34.41
CA PRO A 558 56.28 -2.76 -34.33
C PRO A 558 56.87 -2.76 -35.68
N GLY A 559 58.15 -2.33 -35.77
CA GLY A 559 58.80 -2.18 -37.03
C GLY A 559 58.82 -3.48 -37.85
N THR A 560 58.36 -3.42 -39.09
CA THR A 560 58.65 -4.46 -40.07
C THR A 560 60.19 -4.52 -40.28
N PRO A 561 60.79 -5.72 -40.28
CA PRO A 561 62.25 -5.86 -40.60
C PRO A 561 62.63 -5.38 -41.96
#